data_99c009814d35d787f0474db2da7bcca0
#
_entry.id   99c009814d35d787f0474db2da7bcca0
#
_cell.length_a   1.000
_cell.length_b   1.000
_cell.length_c   1.000
_cell.angle_alpha   90.00
_cell.angle_beta   90.00
_cell.angle_gamma   90.00
#
_symmetry.space_group_name_H-M   'P 1'
#
loop_
_entity.id
_entity.type
_entity.pdbx_description
1 polymer ?
#
loop_
_entity_poly.entity_id
_entity_poly.type
_entity_poly.pdbx_seq_one_letter_code
_entity_poly.pdbx_strand_id
1 'polypeptide(L)'
;MEVTKEGQLNKSEVKILVVDDREDNLFSIETILERDNYTIRKANSGRAALKTLLSEQDFTLILMDVQMPDMNGFETATLIYQREKLKNIPIIFITAHNQDEEYMFEGYKMGAVDFIYKPINPELMRFKVSVFADLYRKNFQLMQQERNLLAANTSLEKEIEERRTTEEKIRLLNFQLLQNNDELKTINEELDRFAYVASHDLQEPLRKIMVFSDVLAMKLEGKVEPDAQSALNKIVRASDRMQKLINDLLKFSRHASAVEDFKNVDLNEVVTDVLSDLEPELQRREAQVKAEKLPTIQAIPSQLRQLFQNLIGNALKFSKPETSPIVQIYSEVLEGMKGLDNEGNASAQTFYRIYIKDNGIGFDAKYADDIFVVFKRLHSYHEFEGSGIGLSICKKIVDKHKGTIKADGQLNEGATFIITLPQGQAQSVKASAKDVALVK
;
A
#
# COMPACT_ATOMS: atom_id res chain seq x y z
N MET A 1 10.02 13.68 25.89
CA MET A 1 11.10 14.60 25.50
C MET A 1 10.49 16.00 25.47
N GLU A 2 10.74 16.75 26.53
CA GLU A 2 10.29 18.14 26.71
C GLU A 2 11.01 19.02 25.70
N VAL A 3 10.24 19.65 24.84
CA VAL A 3 10.75 20.73 23.98
C VAL A 3 10.67 22.00 24.80
N THR A 4 11.83 22.42 25.28
CA THR A 4 12.06 23.69 25.93
C THR A 4 11.54 24.85 25.08
N LYS A 5 10.61 25.60 25.64
CA LYS A 5 10.14 26.89 25.13
C LYS A 5 11.25 27.92 25.32
N GLU A 6 12.18 28.01 24.38
CA GLU A 6 13.10 29.14 24.31
C GLU A 6 13.08 29.71 22.90
N GLY A 7 12.70 30.99 22.81
CA GLY A 7 12.97 31.83 21.66
C GLY A 7 11.83 32.16 20.71
N GLN A 8 10.61 32.37 21.21
CA GLN A 8 9.73 33.31 20.50
C GLN A 8 10.26 34.72 20.71
N LEU A 9 11.22 35.16 19.90
CA LEU A 9 11.48 36.59 19.66
C LEU A 9 10.27 37.15 18.91
N ASN A 10 9.22 37.44 19.69
CA ASN A 10 8.08 38.21 19.21
C ASN A 10 8.53 39.66 19.15
N LYS A 11 9.23 40.07 18.07
CA LYS A 11 9.69 41.46 17.99
C LYS A 11 9.62 42.01 16.57
N SER A 12 8.41 42.35 16.19
CA SER A 12 8.15 43.54 15.35
C SER A 12 8.00 44.78 16.28
N GLU A 13 8.54 44.74 17.49
CA GLU A 13 8.48 45.88 18.44
C GLU A 13 9.45 46.94 17.95
N VAL A 14 8.87 48.07 17.59
CA VAL A 14 9.63 49.25 17.13
C VAL A 14 10.19 49.97 18.33
N LYS A 15 11.51 49.99 18.48
CA LYS A 15 12.23 50.59 19.57
C LYS A 15 12.93 51.88 19.11
N ILE A 16 12.62 52.97 19.73
CA ILE A 16 13.10 54.32 19.37
C ILE A 16 13.97 54.88 20.50
N LEU A 17 15.17 55.33 20.21
CA LEU A 17 16.00 56.07 21.12
C LEU A 17 15.77 57.57 20.88
N VAL A 18 15.35 58.30 21.90
CA VAL A 18 15.19 59.76 21.88
C VAL A 18 16.29 60.40 22.71
N VAL A 19 17.01 61.32 22.09
CA VAL A 19 18.18 61.99 22.69
C VAL A 19 17.99 63.50 22.64
N ASP A 20 17.86 64.14 23.79
CA ASP A 20 17.74 65.59 23.96
C ASP A 20 18.21 65.97 25.38
N ASP A 21 18.94 67.07 25.57
CA ASP A 21 19.47 67.50 26.88
C ASP A 21 18.38 68.05 27.82
N ARG A 22 17.20 68.35 27.28
CA ARG A 22 16.08 68.94 28.04
C ARG A 22 15.02 67.85 28.29
N GLU A 23 14.72 67.62 29.55
CA GLU A 23 13.68 66.62 29.93
C GLU A 23 12.28 66.96 29.40
N ASP A 24 11.95 68.27 29.28
CA ASP A 24 10.68 68.74 28.71
C ASP A 24 10.53 68.33 27.23
N ASN A 25 11.62 68.35 26.48
CA ASN A 25 11.62 67.91 25.10
C ASN A 25 11.47 66.38 24.98
N LEU A 26 12.19 65.63 25.81
CA LEU A 26 12.09 64.17 25.91
C LEU A 26 10.65 63.74 26.22
N PHE A 27 10.01 64.41 27.20
CA PHE A 27 8.62 64.14 27.58
C PHE A 27 7.64 64.51 26.44
N SER A 28 7.84 65.63 25.76
CA SER A 28 7.01 66.09 24.62
C SER A 28 7.07 65.10 23.48
N ILE A 29 8.25 64.61 23.10
CA ILE A 29 8.45 63.62 22.03
C ILE A 29 7.82 62.29 22.42
N GLU A 30 8.00 61.83 23.61
CA GLU A 30 7.36 60.62 24.15
C GLU A 30 5.83 60.71 24.04
N THR A 31 5.24 61.80 24.49
CA THR A 31 3.79 62.04 24.42
C THR A 31 3.25 62.07 22.99
N ILE A 32 4.01 62.65 22.04
CA ILE A 32 3.66 62.64 20.62
C ILE A 32 3.62 61.24 20.07
N LEU A 33 4.56 60.35 20.44
CA LEU A 33 4.72 59.03 19.90
C LEU A 33 4.00 57.93 20.70
N GLU A 34 3.48 58.23 21.89
CA GLU A 34 2.80 57.30 22.78
C GLU A 34 1.65 56.52 22.12
N ARG A 35 0.91 57.20 21.19
CA ARG A 35 -0.26 56.63 20.51
C ARG A 35 0.08 55.52 19.51
N ASP A 36 1.34 55.39 19.15
CA ASP A 36 1.80 54.50 18.05
C ASP A 36 2.41 53.19 18.55
N ASN A 37 2.31 52.90 19.84
CA ASN A 37 2.82 51.67 20.49
C ASN A 37 4.31 51.40 20.23
N TYR A 38 5.13 52.45 20.23
CA TYR A 38 6.59 52.31 20.16
C TYR A 38 7.19 52.15 21.56
N THR A 39 8.27 51.32 21.67
CA THR A 39 9.05 51.30 22.88
C THR A 39 10.08 52.43 22.82
N ILE A 40 9.93 53.42 23.71
CA ILE A 40 10.79 54.62 23.75
C ILE A 40 11.86 54.45 24.83
N ARG A 41 13.10 54.71 24.47
CA ARG A 41 14.22 54.90 25.39
C ARG A 41 14.68 56.33 25.34
N LYS A 42 14.93 56.92 26.46
CA LYS A 42 15.34 58.34 26.59
C LYS A 42 16.79 58.42 27.03
N ALA A 43 17.54 59.33 26.43
CA ALA A 43 18.88 59.68 26.83
C ALA A 43 18.98 61.22 26.88
N ASN A 44 19.51 61.75 27.99
CA ASN A 44 19.62 63.21 28.23
C ASN A 44 20.95 63.81 27.75
N SER A 45 21.74 63.06 26.99
CA SER A 45 23.03 63.54 26.40
C SER A 45 23.54 62.55 25.37
N GLY A 46 24.45 63.01 24.48
CA GLY A 46 25.12 62.11 23.52
C GLY A 46 25.89 60.97 24.24
N ARG A 47 26.54 61.22 25.36
CA ARG A 47 27.20 60.19 26.15
C ARG A 47 26.23 59.16 26.73
N ALA A 48 25.08 59.59 27.23
CA ALA A 48 24.02 58.70 27.70
C ALA A 48 23.45 57.84 26.52
N ALA A 49 23.25 58.42 25.38
CA ALA A 49 22.83 57.73 24.18
C ALA A 49 23.84 56.65 23.74
N LEU A 50 25.11 56.94 23.71
CA LEU A 50 26.18 55.98 23.39
C LEU A 50 26.22 54.84 24.43
N LYS A 51 26.05 55.13 25.72
CA LYS A 51 25.98 54.13 26.78
C LYS A 51 24.75 53.19 26.62
N THR A 52 23.59 53.75 26.30
CA THR A 52 22.37 52.96 26.02
C THR A 52 22.56 52.06 24.81
N LEU A 53 23.14 52.54 23.71
CA LEU A 53 23.44 51.78 22.51
C LEU A 53 24.50 50.68 22.69
N LEU A 54 25.32 50.76 23.72
CA LEU A 54 26.26 49.69 24.12
C LEU A 54 25.55 48.52 24.81
N SER A 55 24.50 48.81 25.56
CA SER A 55 23.73 47.79 26.28
C SER A 55 22.57 47.21 25.48
N GLU A 56 21.96 48.03 24.64
CA GLU A 56 20.82 47.66 23.77
C GLU A 56 21.13 48.07 22.35
N GLN A 57 21.16 47.11 21.40
CA GLN A 57 21.55 47.36 19.98
C GLN A 57 20.39 47.22 19.00
N ASP A 58 19.18 46.91 19.48
CA ASP A 58 18.00 46.59 18.70
C ASP A 58 17.08 47.79 18.45
N PHE A 59 17.65 48.98 18.29
CA PHE A 59 16.89 50.18 17.99
C PHE A 59 16.50 50.23 16.50
N THR A 60 15.24 50.62 16.25
CA THR A 60 14.69 50.84 14.91
C THR A 60 15.07 52.20 14.37
N LEU A 61 15.15 53.21 15.24
CA LEU A 61 15.34 54.65 14.90
C LEU A 61 15.94 55.38 16.09
N ILE A 62 16.75 56.38 15.80
CA ILE A 62 17.24 57.35 16.80
C ILE A 62 16.70 58.73 16.40
N LEU A 63 16.04 59.39 17.35
CA LEU A 63 15.70 60.84 17.28
C LEU A 63 16.74 61.62 18.09
N MET A 64 17.52 62.45 17.47
CA MET A 64 18.69 63.08 18.05
C MET A 64 18.63 64.60 17.99
N ASP A 65 18.63 65.27 19.14
CA ASP A 65 18.82 66.73 19.13
C ASP A 65 20.23 67.09 18.68
N VAL A 66 20.30 68.08 17.80
CA VAL A 66 21.60 68.59 17.29
C VAL A 66 22.33 69.38 18.34
N GLN A 67 21.61 70.29 19.09
CA GLN A 67 22.23 71.24 20.01
C GLN A 67 22.20 70.69 21.45
N MET A 68 23.23 69.98 21.84
CA MET A 68 23.39 69.47 23.18
C MET A 68 24.72 69.95 23.75
N PRO A 69 24.81 70.19 25.10
CA PRO A 69 26.07 70.53 25.77
C PRO A 69 27.07 69.37 25.75
N ASP A 70 28.34 69.64 25.82
CA ASP A 70 29.48 68.74 25.88
C ASP A 70 29.73 67.94 24.59
N MET A 71 28.71 67.30 24.02
CA MET A 71 28.77 66.55 22.76
C MET A 71 27.49 66.74 21.97
N ASN A 72 27.60 67.38 20.83
CA ASN A 72 26.47 67.68 19.97
C ASN A 72 25.96 66.42 19.24
N GLY A 73 24.74 66.53 18.61
CA GLY A 73 24.10 65.42 17.93
C GLY A 73 24.92 64.84 16.75
N PHE A 74 25.60 65.69 16.00
CA PHE A 74 26.46 65.25 14.86
C PHE A 74 27.69 64.48 15.32
N GLU A 75 28.34 64.93 16.39
CA GLU A 75 29.48 64.26 17.00
C GLU A 75 29.04 62.91 17.54
N THR A 76 27.86 62.84 18.17
CA THR A 76 27.28 61.58 18.68
C THR A 76 26.98 60.62 17.53
N ALA A 77 26.36 61.08 16.48
CA ALA A 77 26.06 60.25 15.29
C ALA A 77 27.31 59.73 14.62
N THR A 78 28.38 60.54 14.49
CA THR A 78 29.65 60.10 13.95
C THR A 78 30.21 58.90 14.71
N LEU A 79 30.17 58.92 16.08
CA LEU A 79 30.61 57.82 16.92
C LEU A 79 29.71 56.58 16.83
N ILE A 80 28.39 56.76 16.57
CA ILE A 80 27.45 55.67 16.32
C ILE A 80 27.80 54.99 14.97
N TYR A 81 27.96 55.74 13.90
CA TYR A 81 28.24 55.18 12.58
C TYR A 81 29.61 54.55 12.42
N GLN A 82 30.61 54.92 13.25
CA GLN A 82 31.89 54.24 13.33
C GLN A 82 31.79 52.78 13.83
N ARG A 83 30.68 52.39 14.43
CA ARG A 83 30.45 51.07 14.99
C ARG A 83 29.71 50.20 14.02
N GLU A 84 30.32 49.08 13.58
CA GLU A 84 29.77 48.13 12.61
C GLU A 84 28.34 47.70 12.93
N LYS A 85 28.03 47.48 14.19
CA LYS A 85 26.70 47.00 14.62
C LYS A 85 25.60 48.09 14.68
N LEU A 86 25.99 49.35 14.75
CA LEU A 86 25.09 50.47 14.95
C LEU A 86 24.95 51.34 13.65
N LYS A 87 25.84 51.20 12.73
CA LYS A 87 25.92 52.04 11.50
C LYS A 87 24.65 52.00 10.63
N ASN A 88 23.82 50.97 10.80
CA ASN A 88 22.60 50.83 10.00
C ASN A 88 21.34 51.38 10.70
N ILE A 89 21.46 51.89 11.97
CA ILE A 89 20.36 52.45 12.68
C ILE A 89 20.12 53.88 12.12
N PRO A 90 18.94 54.16 11.52
CA PRO A 90 18.66 55.48 10.98
C PRO A 90 18.58 56.52 12.07
N ILE A 91 19.13 57.69 11.81
CA ILE A 91 19.08 58.86 12.76
C ILE A 91 18.30 59.97 12.08
N ILE A 92 17.25 60.47 12.74
CA ILE A 92 16.56 61.68 12.41
C ILE A 92 17.01 62.77 13.38
N PHE A 93 17.58 63.84 12.85
CA PHE A 93 18.00 64.96 13.66
C PHE A 93 16.83 65.91 13.96
N ILE A 94 16.82 66.46 15.20
CA ILE A 94 15.90 67.49 15.64
C ILE A 94 16.73 68.75 15.79
N THR A 95 16.37 69.83 15.09
CA THR A 95 17.20 71.06 15.07
C THR A 95 16.33 72.31 15.18
N ALA A 96 16.90 73.42 15.67
CA ALA A 96 16.25 74.74 15.65
C ALA A 96 16.18 75.30 14.22
N HIS A 97 15.14 76.02 13.92
CA HIS A 97 14.81 76.49 12.59
C HIS A 97 15.84 77.51 12.10
N ASN A 98 16.27 77.29 10.84
CA ASN A 98 16.99 78.20 9.93
C ASN A 98 18.41 78.61 10.23
N GLN A 99 19.22 78.20 9.37
CA GLN A 99 20.36 78.78 8.68
C GLN A 99 21.51 77.78 8.63
N ASP A 100 21.56 77.13 7.65
CA ASP A 100 22.70 76.77 6.82
C ASP A 100 22.40 75.46 6.11
N GLU A 101 22.10 75.56 4.83
CA GLU A 101 22.08 74.41 3.90
C GLU A 101 23.38 73.59 4.01
N GLU A 102 24.46 74.24 4.46
CA GLU A 102 25.76 73.57 4.73
C GLU A 102 25.65 72.59 5.89
N TYR A 103 24.98 72.91 6.99
CA TYR A 103 24.80 71.97 8.14
C TYR A 103 23.89 70.78 7.83
N MET A 104 22.83 71.01 7.03
CA MET A 104 21.99 69.93 6.54
C MET A 104 22.75 68.97 5.63
N PHE A 105 23.54 69.55 4.71
CA PHE A 105 24.34 68.75 3.80
C PHE A 105 25.44 67.95 4.49
N GLU A 106 26.04 68.49 5.56
CA GLU A 106 26.96 67.75 6.43
C GLU A 106 26.26 66.59 7.14
N GLY A 107 25.07 66.82 7.73
CA GLY A 107 24.29 65.79 8.38
C GLY A 107 23.93 64.64 7.44
N TYR A 108 23.51 64.93 6.20
CA TYR A 108 23.25 63.87 5.18
C TYR A 108 24.53 63.13 4.79
N LYS A 109 25.66 63.82 4.64
CA LYS A 109 26.99 63.20 4.41
C LYS A 109 27.43 62.27 5.53
N MET A 110 27.03 62.58 6.78
CA MET A 110 27.31 61.75 7.96
C MET A 110 26.35 60.56 8.10
N GLY A 111 25.32 60.42 7.22
CA GLY A 111 24.41 59.30 7.23
C GLY A 111 23.05 59.57 7.88
N ALA A 112 22.77 60.83 8.20
CA ALA A 112 21.40 61.19 8.63
C ALA A 112 20.37 60.84 7.53
N VAL A 113 19.25 60.33 7.95
CA VAL A 113 18.20 59.95 7.02
C VAL A 113 17.17 61.03 6.86
N ASP A 114 17.04 61.94 7.89
CA ASP A 114 16.07 63.05 7.82
C ASP A 114 16.27 64.08 8.97
N PHE A 115 15.52 65.22 8.90
CA PHE A 115 15.52 66.28 9.88
C PHE A 115 14.10 66.66 10.32
N ILE A 116 13.95 67.07 11.60
CA ILE A 116 12.72 67.64 12.18
C ILE A 116 13.07 68.99 12.75
N TYR A 117 12.34 70.02 12.36
CA TYR A 117 12.58 71.37 12.84
C TYR A 117 11.78 71.69 14.10
N LYS A 118 12.42 72.41 15.04
CA LYS A 118 11.74 73.02 16.19
C LYS A 118 11.13 74.37 15.78
N PRO A 119 9.84 74.71 16.15
CA PRO A 119 8.98 73.90 17.02
C PRO A 119 8.46 72.63 16.36
N ILE A 120 8.49 71.54 17.10
CA ILE A 120 8.10 70.22 16.55
C ILE A 120 6.64 70.20 16.18
N ASN A 121 6.36 69.89 14.94
CA ASN A 121 5.00 69.55 14.49
C ASN A 121 4.72 68.08 14.82
N PRO A 122 3.72 67.79 15.67
CA PRO A 122 3.44 66.43 16.12
C PRO A 122 3.05 65.48 14.96
N GLU A 123 2.27 65.94 14.00
CA GLU A 123 1.82 65.12 12.87
C GLU A 123 2.98 64.77 11.93
N LEU A 124 3.85 65.73 11.65
CA LEU A 124 5.02 65.52 10.79
C LEU A 124 6.02 64.58 11.48
N MET A 125 6.26 64.71 12.78
CA MET A 125 7.12 63.80 13.55
C MET A 125 6.59 62.36 13.48
N ARG A 126 5.32 62.18 13.78
CA ARG A 126 4.69 60.85 13.73
C ARG A 126 4.79 60.25 12.34
N PHE A 127 4.52 61.04 11.28
CA PHE A 127 4.63 60.59 9.92
C PHE A 127 6.06 60.14 9.57
N LYS A 128 7.07 60.94 9.89
CA LYS A 128 8.49 60.59 9.61
C LYS A 128 8.90 59.31 10.39
N VAL A 129 8.53 59.19 11.66
CA VAL A 129 8.84 58.02 12.47
C VAL A 129 8.12 56.78 11.96
N SER A 130 6.84 56.90 11.54
CA SER A 130 6.08 55.77 11.02
C SER A 130 6.71 55.16 9.75
N VAL A 131 7.27 55.95 8.87
CA VAL A 131 7.95 55.48 7.64
C VAL A 131 9.09 54.50 8.00
N PHE A 132 9.93 54.87 8.96
CA PHE A 132 11.07 54.00 9.40
C PHE A 132 10.60 52.80 10.20
N ALA A 133 9.56 52.97 11.01
CA ALA A 133 8.92 51.86 11.73
C ALA A 133 8.37 50.81 10.77
N ASP A 134 7.67 51.24 9.72
CA ASP A 134 7.10 50.32 8.72
C ASP A 134 8.18 49.67 7.85
N LEU A 135 9.23 50.41 7.50
CA LEU A 135 10.37 49.85 6.79
C LEU A 135 11.04 48.71 7.61
N TYR A 136 11.25 48.98 8.92
CA TYR A 136 11.80 47.99 9.84
C TYR A 136 10.94 46.73 9.93
N ARG A 137 9.61 46.90 10.11
CA ARG A 137 8.66 45.79 10.17
C ARG A 137 8.69 44.93 8.89
N LYS A 138 8.69 45.61 7.70
CA LYS A 138 8.76 44.93 6.42
C LYS A 138 10.07 44.16 6.24
N ASN A 139 11.20 44.76 6.61
CA ASN A 139 12.52 44.10 6.54
C ASN A 139 12.56 42.87 7.47
N PHE A 140 12.01 42.99 8.66
CA PHE A 140 11.91 41.87 9.59
C PHE A 140 11.04 40.73 9.05
N GLN A 141 9.89 41.06 8.44
CA GLN A 141 9.03 40.08 7.80
C GLN A 141 9.71 39.37 6.63
N LEU A 142 10.43 40.13 5.79
CA LEU A 142 11.18 39.53 4.68
C LEU A 142 12.27 38.55 5.17
N MET A 143 13.02 38.92 6.20
CA MET A 143 14.03 38.04 6.80
C MET A 143 13.40 36.75 7.35
N GLN A 144 12.22 36.83 7.96
CA GLN A 144 11.52 35.66 8.47
C GLN A 144 11.03 34.76 7.32
N GLN A 145 10.47 35.35 6.27
CA GLN A 145 10.04 34.62 5.08
C GLN A 145 11.21 33.90 4.41
N GLU A 146 12.35 34.59 4.27
CA GLU A 146 13.56 34.02 3.69
C GLU A 146 14.04 32.79 4.50
N ARG A 147 14.09 32.90 5.82
CA ARG A 147 14.47 31.78 6.69
C ARG A 147 13.51 30.60 6.56
N ASN A 148 12.21 30.87 6.55
CA ASN A 148 11.21 29.82 6.39
C ASN A 148 11.31 29.13 5.02
N LEU A 149 11.55 29.93 3.96
CA LEU A 149 11.71 29.41 2.61
C LEU A 149 12.97 28.53 2.50
N LEU A 150 14.07 28.96 3.09
CA LEU A 150 15.31 28.20 3.10
C LEU A 150 15.14 26.85 3.83
N ALA A 151 14.47 26.88 5.00
CA ALA A 151 14.16 25.66 5.75
C ALA A 151 13.24 24.73 4.99
N ALA A 152 12.24 25.26 4.29
CA ALA A 152 11.33 24.47 3.47
C ALA A 152 12.06 23.84 2.26
N ASN A 153 12.93 24.60 1.59
CA ASN A 153 13.71 24.09 0.47
C ASN A 153 14.64 22.93 0.87
N THR A 154 15.35 23.07 1.99
CA THR A 154 16.22 22.00 2.49
C THR A 154 15.45 20.73 2.86
N SER A 155 14.23 20.89 3.42
CA SER A 155 13.35 19.76 3.70
C SER A 155 12.85 19.07 2.42
N LEU A 156 12.47 19.87 1.41
CA LEU A 156 12.00 19.35 0.12
C LEU A 156 13.12 18.61 -0.63
N GLU A 157 14.33 19.15 -0.63
CA GLU A 157 15.49 18.49 -1.26
C GLU A 157 15.74 17.11 -0.66
N LYS A 158 15.65 17.00 0.68
CA LYS A 158 15.79 15.72 1.37
C LYS A 158 14.67 14.74 1.01
N GLU A 159 13.42 15.21 0.95
CA GLU A 159 12.28 14.38 0.55
C GLU A 159 12.41 13.88 -0.90
N ILE A 160 12.86 14.74 -1.82
CA ILE A 160 13.10 14.38 -3.22
C ILE A 160 14.15 13.25 -3.32
N GLU A 161 15.25 13.35 -2.56
CA GLU A 161 16.30 12.32 -2.59
C GLU A 161 15.81 10.98 -2.00
N GLU A 162 15.03 11.03 -0.90
CA GLU A 162 14.40 9.83 -0.32
C GLU A 162 13.40 9.18 -1.28
N ARG A 163 12.60 9.97 -1.99
CA ARG A 163 11.69 9.45 -3.04
C ARG A 163 12.43 8.81 -4.19
N ARG A 164 13.50 9.46 -4.67
CA ARG A 164 14.30 8.95 -5.78
C ARG A 164 14.93 7.60 -5.46
N THR A 165 15.54 7.45 -4.30
CA THR A 165 16.11 6.17 -3.85
C THR A 165 15.04 5.08 -3.70
N THR A 166 13.85 5.45 -3.25
CA THR A 166 12.72 4.53 -3.12
C THR A 166 12.20 4.09 -4.50
N GLU A 167 12.08 5.01 -5.44
CA GLU A 167 11.66 4.71 -6.82
C GLU A 167 12.65 3.77 -7.53
N GLU A 168 13.94 3.99 -7.37
CA GLU A 168 14.98 3.10 -7.93
C GLU A 168 14.88 1.69 -7.34
N LYS A 169 14.64 1.59 -6.03
CA LYS A 169 14.44 0.29 -5.37
C LYS A 169 13.18 -0.43 -5.85
N ILE A 170 12.08 0.29 -6.02
CA ILE A 170 10.83 -0.26 -6.57
C ILE A 170 11.06 -0.76 -8.00
N ARG A 171 11.77 0.00 -8.83
CA ARG A 171 12.08 -0.37 -10.20
C ARG A 171 12.91 -1.66 -10.27
N LEU A 172 13.92 -1.78 -9.42
CA LEU A 172 14.73 -3.00 -9.32
C LEU A 172 13.91 -4.21 -8.88
N LEU A 173 13.09 -4.06 -7.83
CA LEU A 173 12.22 -5.12 -7.34
C LEU A 173 11.20 -5.58 -8.39
N ASN A 174 10.59 -4.65 -9.11
CA ASN A 174 9.67 -4.98 -10.20
C ASN A 174 10.37 -5.74 -11.32
N PHE A 175 11.60 -5.37 -11.69
CA PHE A 175 12.37 -6.10 -12.67
C PHE A 175 12.65 -7.54 -12.23
N GLN A 176 13.10 -7.73 -10.98
CA GLN A 176 13.33 -9.07 -10.42
C GLN A 176 12.04 -9.90 -10.36
N LEU A 177 10.92 -9.28 -10.01
CA LEU A 177 9.62 -9.92 -9.93
C LEU A 177 9.16 -10.41 -11.31
N LEU A 178 9.37 -9.62 -12.36
CA LEU A 178 9.08 -10.01 -13.74
C LEU A 178 9.95 -11.17 -14.20
N GLN A 179 11.26 -11.14 -13.92
CA GLN A 179 12.17 -12.23 -14.26
C GLN A 179 11.79 -13.53 -13.54
N ASN A 180 11.55 -13.49 -12.24
CA ASN A 180 11.16 -14.68 -11.48
C ASN A 180 9.82 -15.24 -11.95
N ASN A 181 8.87 -14.38 -12.34
CA ASN A 181 7.58 -14.82 -12.86
C ASN A 181 7.72 -15.53 -14.21
N ASP A 182 8.58 -15.01 -15.09
CA ASP A 182 8.85 -15.63 -16.40
C ASP A 182 9.58 -16.98 -16.24
N GLU A 183 10.55 -17.06 -15.34
CA GLU A 183 11.24 -18.30 -15.00
C GLU A 183 10.28 -19.35 -14.41
N LEU A 184 9.43 -18.97 -13.44
CA LEU A 184 8.42 -19.86 -12.88
C LEU A 184 7.44 -20.36 -13.93
N LYS A 185 7.05 -19.50 -14.88
CA LYS A 185 6.18 -19.88 -15.98
C LYS A 185 6.85 -20.92 -16.89
N THR A 186 8.10 -20.68 -17.26
CA THR A 186 8.89 -21.61 -18.09
C THR A 186 9.04 -22.97 -17.42
N ILE A 187 9.42 -22.99 -16.14
CA ILE A 187 9.55 -24.25 -15.37
C ILE A 187 8.21 -25.00 -15.28
N ASN A 188 7.12 -24.27 -15.09
CA ASN A 188 5.78 -24.89 -15.03
C ASN A 188 5.36 -25.49 -16.39
N GLU A 189 5.65 -24.80 -17.51
CA GLU A 189 5.40 -25.32 -18.87
C GLU A 189 6.28 -26.55 -19.18
N GLU A 190 7.53 -26.55 -18.74
CA GLU A 190 8.41 -27.70 -18.89
C GLU A 190 7.94 -28.91 -18.06
N LEU A 191 7.50 -28.67 -16.83
CA LEU A 191 6.96 -29.71 -15.94
C LEU A 191 5.68 -30.34 -16.53
N ASP A 192 4.79 -29.51 -17.06
CA ASP A 192 3.57 -29.99 -17.73
C ASP A 192 3.91 -30.82 -18.98
N ARG A 193 4.88 -30.39 -19.79
CA ARG A 193 5.38 -31.16 -20.96
C ARG A 193 6.01 -32.48 -20.54
N PHE A 194 6.87 -32.47 -19.51
CA PHE A 194 7.47 -33.67 -19.00
C PHE A 194 6.43 -34.68 -18.51
N ALA A 195 5.45 -34.21 -17.71
CA ALA A 195 4.37 -35.06 -17.22
C ALA A 195 3.55 -35.68 -18.36
N TYR A 196 3.33 -34.93 -19.45
CA TYR A 196 2.62 -35.42 -20.64
C TYR A 196 3.42 -36.49 -21.37
N VAL A 197 4.69 -36.24 -21.69
CA VAL A 197 5.55 -37.18 -22.44
C VAL A 197 5.78 -38.46 -21.61
N ALA A 198 6.14 -38.32 -20.34
CA ALA A 198 6.34 -39.48 -19.45
C ALA A 198 5.09 -40.35 -19.34
N SER A 199 3.91 -39.71 -19.24
CA SER A 199 2.64 -40.46 -19.19
C SER A 199 2.33 -41.21 -20.47
N HIS A 200 2.56 -40.59 -21.62
CA HIS A 200 2.39 -41.24 -22.93
C HIS A 200 3.31 -42.47 -23.08
N ASP A 201 4.57 -42.32 -22.74
CA ASP A 201 5.57 -43.38 -22.88
C ASP A 201 5.37 -44.53 -21.88
N LEU A 202 4.70 -44.27 -20.75
CA LEU A 202 4.28 -45.29 -19.82
C LEU A 202 3.00 -46.02 -20.24
N GLN A 203 2.10 -45.39 -21.00
CA GLN A 203 0.85 -45.99 -21.46
C GLN A 203 1.07 -47.11 -22.46
N GLU A 204 2.05 -47.00 -23.38
CA GLU A 204 2.28 -47.98 -24.41
C GLU A 204 2.72 -49.35 -23.87
N PRO A 205 3.79 -49.46 -23.03
CA PRO A 205 4.20 -50.75 -22.44
C PRO A 205 3.11 -51.32 -21.55
N LEU A 206 2.41 -50.48 -20.82
CA LEU A 206 1.34 -50.93 -19.92
C LEU A 206 0.17 -51.55 -20.71
N ARG A 207 -0.23 -50.90 -21.80
CA ARG A 207 -1.25 -51.47 -22.71
C ARG A 207 -0.85 -52.86 -23.22
N LYS A 208 0.44 -53.08 -23.58
CA LYS A 208 0.94 -54.40 -23.98
C LYS A 208 0.80 -55.41 -22.85
N ILE A 209 1.19 -55.03 -21.61
CA ILE A 209 1.06 -55.90 -20.43
C ILE A 209 -0.41 -56.29 -20.21
N MET A 210 -1.34 -55.32 -20.28
CA MET A 210 -2.78 -55.60 -20.13
C MET A 210 -3.29 -56.56 -21.19
N VAL A 211 -3.02 -56.33 -22.49
CA VAL A 211 -3.47 -57.17 -23.58
C VAL A 211 -2.93 -58.59 -23.44
N PHE A 212 -1.64 -58.78 -23.13
CA PHE A 212 -1.07 -60.10 -22.93
C PHE A 212 -1.58 -60.80 -21.68
N SER A 213 -1.84 -60.05 -20.61
CA SER A 213 -2.45 -60.59 -19.38
C SER A 213 -3.88 -61.08 -19.62
N ASP A 214 -4.67 -60.34 -20.40
CA ASP A 214 -6.04 -60.74 -20.75
C ASP A 214 -6.05 -61.96 -21.66
N VAL A 215 -5.14 -62.04 -22.66
CA VAL A 215 -4.97 -63.22 -23.50
C VAL A 215 -4.57 -64.47 -22.70
N LEU A 216 -3.68 -64.28 -21.71
CA LEU A 216 -3.29 -65.33 -20.79
C LEU A 216 -4.48 -65.77 -19.91
N ALA A 217 -5.23 -64.84 -19.37
CA ALA A 217 -6.43 -65.12 -18.57
C ALA A 217 -7.43 -65.98 -19.32
N MET A 218 -7.75 -65.60 -20.58
CA MET A 218 -8.66 -66.35 -21.45
C MET A 218 -8.14 -67.75 -21.79
N LYS A 219 -6.84 -67.89 -22.15
CA LYS A 219 -6.26 -69.18 -22.55
C LYS A 219 -6.08 -70.16 -21.40
N LEU A 220 -5.93 -69.66 -20.19
CA LEU A 220 -5.65 -70.45 -18.99
C LEU A 220 -6.89 -70.67 -18.11
N GLU A 221 -8.04 -70.13 -18.52
CA GLU A 221 -9.29 -70.28 -17.76
C GLU A 221 -9.65 -71.76 -17.56
N GLY A 222 -9.80 -72.18 -16.30
CA GLY A 222 -10.06 -73.56 -15.95
C GLY A 222 -8.94 -74.57 -16.14
N LYS A 223 -7.70 -74.11 -16.56
CA LYS A 223 -6.57 -75.00 -16.92
C LYS A 223 -5.35 -74.82 -16.00
N VAL A 224 -5.41 -73.97 -15.03
CA VAL A 224 -4.29 -73.68 -14.09
C VAL A 224 -4.67 -73.86 -12.63
N GLU A 225 -3.67 -74.08 -11.83
CA GLU A 225 -3.82 -74.11 -10.35
C GLU A 225 -4.36 -72.78 -9.81
N PRO A 226 -5.12 -72.82 -8.71
CA PRO A 226 -5.71 -71.59 -8.11
C PRO A 226 -4.70 -70.49 -7.82
N ASP A 227 -3.47 -70.84 -7.42
CA ASP A 227 -2.42 -69.90 -7.14
C ASP A 227 -1.95 -69.13 -8.38
N ALA A 228 -1.80 -69.81 -9.51
CA ALA A 228 -1.43 -69.16 -10.78
C ALA A 228 -2.52 -68.25 -11.29
N GLN A 229 -3.80 -68.64 -11.16
CA GLN A 229 -4.95 -67.79 -11.49
C GLN A 229 -5.02 -66.53 -10.59
N SER A 230 -4.74 -66.70 -9.28
CA SER A 230 -4.66 -65.59 -8.34
C SER A 230 -3.53 -64.62 -8.67
N ALA A 231 -2.35 -65.15 -9.09
CA ALA A 231 -1.21 -64.32 -9.52
C ALA A 231 -1.56 -63.49 -10.79
N LEU A 232 -2.17 -64.14 -11.78
CA LEU A 232 -2.59 -63.46 -13.02
C LEU A 232 -3.61 -62.35 -12.73
N ASN A 233 -4.61 -62.59 -11.90
CA ASN A 233 -5.59 -61.63 -11.49
C ASN A 233 -4.94 -60.42 -10.75
N LYS A 234 -3.88 -60.67 -9.97
CA LYS A 234 -3.12 -59.58 -9.29
C LYS A 234 -2.39 -58.72 -10.34
N ILE A 235 -1.82 -59.34 -11.40
CA ILE A 235 -1.15 -58.59 -12.49
C ILE A 235 -2.15 -57.74 -13.25
N VAL A 236 -3.30 -58.26 -13.68
CA VAL A 236 -4.36 -57.51 -14.36
C VAL A 236 -4.79 -56.31 -13.50
N ARG A 237 -5.13 -56.55 -12.23
CA ARG A 237 -5.54 -55.46 -11.31
C ARG A 237 -4.45 -54.40 -11.11
N ALA A 238 -3.16 -54.82 -11.08
CA ALA A 238 -2.06 -53.85 -10.95
C ALA A 238 -1.88 -53.03 -12.20
N SER A 239 -2.07 -53.63 -13.39
CA SER A 239 -2.01 -52.94 -14.69
C SER A 239 -3.16 -51.92 -14.87
N ASP A 240 -4.39 -52.33 -14.55
CA ASP A 240 -5.56 -51.42 -14.54
C ASP A 240 -5.35 -50.20 -13.64
N ARG A 241 -4.74 -50.45 -12.48
CA ARG A 241 -4.43 -49.40 -11.53
C ARG A 241 -3.40 -48.40 -12.08
N MET A 242 -2.32 -48.90 -12.69
CA MET A 242 -1.34 -48.02 -13.33
C MET A 242 -1.95 -47.21 -14.47
N GLN A 243 -2.84 -47.82 -15.27
CA GLN A 243 -3.54 -47.12 -16.35
C GLN A 243 -4.42 -45.97 -15.82
N LYS A 244 -5.16 -46.18 -14.72
CA LYS A 244 -5.93 -45.14 -14.06
C LYS A 244 -5.05 -44.03 -13.53
N LEU A 245 -3.91 -44.36 -12.89
CA LEU A 245 -2.96 -43.35 -12.37
C LEU A 245 -2.39 -42.47 -13.49
N ILE A 246 -1.98 -43.09 -14.61
CA ILE A 246 -1.41 -42.37 -15.76
C ILE A 246 -2.47 -41.48 -16.40
N ASN A 247 -3.70 -41.98 -16.57
CA ASN A 247 -4.80 -41.19 -17.10
C ASN A 247 -5.15 -39.99 -16.22
N ASP A 248 -5.14 -40.17 -14.92
CA ASP A 248 -5.41 -39.08 -13.97
C ASP A 248 -4.27 -38.05 -13.94
N LEU A 249 -3.00 -38.50 -14.09
CA LEU A 249 -1.85 -37.60 -14.25
C LEU A 249 -1.94 -36.76 -15.52
N LEU A 250 -2.35 -37.39 -16.64
CA LEU A 250 -2.60 -36.66 -17.90
C LEU A 250 -3.71 -35.63 -17.78
N LYS A 251 -4.81 -35.96 -17.10
CA LYS A 251 -5.88 -35.00 -16.80
C LYS A 251 -5.36 -33.84 -15.97
N PHE A 252 -4.57 -34.12 -14.93
CA PHE A 252 -3.96 -33.09 -14.08
C PHE A 252 -3.05 -32.13 -14.87
N SER A 253 -2.22 -32.66 -15.80
CA SER A 253 -1.35 -31.84 -16.66
C SER A 253 -2.15 -31.02 -17.69
N ARG A 254 -3.14 -31.61 -18.38
CA ARG A 254 -3.92 -30.92 -19.43
C ARG A 254 -4.75 -29.75 -18.94
N HIS A 255 -5.17 -29.74 -17.66
CA HIS A 255 -5.98 -28.64 -17.11
C HIS A 255 -5.20 -27.33 -16.94
N ALA A 256 -3.86 -27.37 -17.06
CA ALA A 256 -3.03 -26.16 -17.07
C ALA A 256 -3.06 -25.42 -18.44
N SER A 257 -3.28 -26.13 -19.54
CA SER A 257 -3.03 -25.63 -20.91
C SER A 257 -4.29 -25.24 -21.71
N ALA A 258 -5.48 -25.63 -21.28
CA ALA A 258 -6.71 -25.33 -22.03
C ALA A 258 -7.14 -23.87 -21.79
N VAL A 259 -7.09 -23.06 -22.87
CA VAL A 259 -7.67 -21.71 -22.89
C VAL A 259 -9.18 -21.85 -23.07
N GLU A 260 -9.88 -22.12 -21.98
CA GLU A 260 -11.34 -22.03 -21.95
C GLU A 260 -11.77 -20.69 -21.36
N ASP A 261 -12.77 -20.05 -21.98
CA ASP A 261 -13.26 -18.74 -21.55
C ASP A 261 -14.17 -18.86 -20.32
N PHE A 262 -14.05 -17.89 -19.44
CA PHE A 262 -14.99 -17.71 -18.32
C PHE A 262 -16.35 -17.28 -18.85
N LYS A 263 -17.42 -17.98 -18.39
CA LYS A 263 -18.81 -17.72 -18.76
C LYS A 263 -19.65 -17.62 -17.49
N ASN A 264 -20.85 -17.04 -17.61
CA ASN A 264 -21.83 -17.14 -16.54
C ASN A 264 -22.36 -18.58 -16.49
N VAL A 265 -22.13 -19.25 -15.37
CA VAL A 265 -22.46 -20.65 -15.13
C VAL A 265 -23.45 -20.74 -14.00
N ASP A 266 -24.61 -21.30 -14.25
CA ASP A 266 -25.57 -21.68 -13.21
C ASP A 266 -25.10 -22.96 -12.53
N LEU A 267 -24.76 -22.89 -11.24
CA LEU A 267 -24.27 -24.04 -10.50
C LEU A 267 -25.37 -25.10 -10.26
N ASN A 268 -26.65 -24.72 -10.34
CA ASN A 268 -27.75 -25.69 -10.25
C ASN A 268 -27.75 -26.64 -11.45
N GLU A 269 -27.52 -26.11 -12.66
CA GLU A 269 -27.41 -26.94 -13.88
C GLU A 269 -26.21 -27.86 -13.78
N VAL A 270 -25.04 -27.33 -13.35
CA VAL A 270 -23.80 -28.13 -13.20
C VAL A 270 -24.01 -29.30 -12.25
N VAL A 271 -24.62 -29.04 -11.09
CA VAL A 271 -24.90 -30.10 -10.09
C VAL A 271 -25.89 -31.11 -10.63
N THR A 272 -26.95 -30.68 -11.34
CA THR A 272 -27.94 -31.56 -11.94
C THR A 272 -27.30 -32.50 -12.97
N ASP A 273 -26.45 -31.98 -13.84
CA ASP A 273 -25.70 -32.76 -14.82
C ASP A 273 -24.78 -33.80 -14.14
N VAL A 274 -24.07 -33.39 -13.11
CA VAL A 274 -23.18 -34.30 -12.35
C VAL A 274 -23.96 -35.41 -11.66
N LEU A 275 -25.13 -35.08 -11.09
CA LEU A 275 -25.99 -36.08 -10.44
C LEU A 275 -26.57 -37.09 -11.47
N SER A 276 -26.89 -36.63 -12.67
CA SER A 276 -27.30 -37.50 -13.77
C SER A 276 -26.19 -38.47 -14.17
N ASP A 277 -24.92 -38.01 -14.25
CA ASP A 277 -23.77 -38.88 -14.55
C ASP A 277 -23.53 -39.92 -13.43
N LEU A 278 -23.80 -39.56 -12.19
CA LEU A 278 -23.59 -40.41 -11.02
C LEU A 278 -24.85 -41.26 -10.65
N GLU A 279 -25.94 -41.18 -11.42
CA GLU A 279 -27.20 -41.86 -11.13
C GLU A 279 -27.05 -43.38 -10.88
N PRO A 280 -26.28 -44.16 -11.67
CA PRO A 280 -26.07 -45.57 -11.40
C PRO A 280 -25.40 -45.85 -10.04
N GLU A 281 -24.49 -44.96 -9.61
CA GLU A 281 -23.81 -45.09 -8.32
C GLU A 281 -24.72 -44.68 -7.15
N LEU A 282 -25.49 -43.63 -7.34
CA LEU A 282 -26.50 -43.16 -6.39
C LEU A 282 -27.56 -44.25 -6.10
N GLN A 283 -28.05 -44.88 -7.14
CA GLN A 283 -29.05 -45.97 -7.02
C GLN A 283 -28.41 -47.19 -6.34
N ARG A 284 -27.21 -47.61 -6.75
CA ARG A 284 -26.55 -48.77 -6.17
C ARG A 284 -26.26 -48.63 -4.66
N ARG A 285 -26.00 -47.40 -4.19
CA ARG A 285 -25.71 -47.11 -2.77
C ARG A 285 -26.90 -46.60 -1.99
N GLU A 286 -28.06 -46.46 -2.61
CA GLU A 286 -29.26 -45.84 -2.02
C GLU A 286 -28.95 -44.45 -1.44
N ALA A 287 -28.15 -43.69 -2.16
CA ALA A 287 -27.64 -42.40 -1.69
C ALA A 287 -28.70 -41.29 -1.86
N GLN A 288 -28.74 -40.37 -0.91
CA GLN A 288 -29.59 -39.17 -0.95
C GLN A 288 -28.76 -37.94 -1.14
N VAL A 289 -29.03 -37.15 -2.19
CA VAL A 289 -28.38 -35.85 -2.39
C VAL A 289 -29.42 -34.74 -2.20
N LYS A 290 -29.17 -33.82 -1.28
CA LYS A 290 -30.01 -32.64 -0.99
C LYS A 290 -29.23 -31.41 -1.45
N ALA A 291 -29.63 -30.83 -2.57
CA ALA A 291 -29.05 -29.58 -3.09
C ALA A 291 -30.05 -28.44 -2.83
N GLU A 292 -29.59 -27.40 -2.16
CA GLU A 292 -30.27 -26.12 -2.08
C GLU A 292 -29.98 -25.27 -3.33
N LYS A 293 -30.66 -24.14 -3.46
CA LYS A 293 -30.46 -23.22 -4.58
C LYS A 293 -29.03 -22.66 -4.55
N LEU A 294 -28.29 -22.87 -5.63
CA LEU A 294 -26.92 -22.41 -5.82
C LEU A 294 -26.86 -21.15 -6.71
N PRO A 295 -25.80 -20.33 -6.58
CA PRO A 295 -25.65 -19.11 -7.34
C PRO A 295 -25.20 -19.35 -8.78
N THR A 296 -25.33 -18.30 -9.59
CA THR A 296 -24.68 -18.18 -10.90
C THR A 296 -23.39 -17.37 -10.73
N ILE A 297 -22.27 -17.90 -11.23
CA ILE A 297 -20.94 -17.28 -11.12
C ILE A 297 -20.21 -17.26 -12.48
N GLN A 298 -19.22 -16.38 -12.63
CA GLN A 298 -18.31 -16.43 -13.78
C GLN A 298 -17.27 -17.52 -13.57
N ALA A 299 -17.33 -18.55 -14.40
CA ALA A 299 -16.50 -19.73 -14.26
C ALA A 299 -16.27 -20.45 -15.61
N ILE A 300 -15.41 -21.47 -15.61
CA ILE A 300 -15.21 -22.40 -16.72
C ILE A 300 -16.10 -23.61 -16.50
N PRO A 301 -17.15 -23.85 -17.34
CA PRO A 301 -18.16 -24.88 -17.08
C PRO A 301 -17.60 -26.29 -16.92
N SER A 302 -16.67 -26.70 -17.79
CA SER A 302 -16.05 -28.03 -17.75
C SER A 302 -15.28 -28.28 -16.44
N GLN A 303 -14.62 -27.26 -15.93
CA GLN A 303 -13.83 -27.32 -14.69
C GLN A 303 -14.72 -27.39 -13.46
N LEU A 304 -15.81 -26.61 -13.40
CA LEU A 304 -16.77 -26.72 -12.30
C LEU A 304 -17.49 -28.06 -12.29
N ARG A 305 -17.89 -28.59 -13.46
CA ARG A 305 -18.42 -29.94 -13.55
C ARG A 305 -17.47 -30.97 -12.94
N GLN A 306 -16.18 -30.91 -13.28
CA GLN A 306 -15.18 -31.81 -12.71
C GLN A 306 -14.96 -31.60 -11.22
N LEU A 307 -15.00 -30.36 -10.72
CA LEU A 307 -14.92 -30.04 -9.30
C LEU A 307 -16.04 -30.75 -8.52
N PHE A 308 -17.29 -30.54 -8.94
CA PHE A 308 -18.46 -31.17 -8.29
C PHE A 308 -18.45 -32.69 -8.45
N GLN A 309 -18.08 -33.23 -9.63
CA GLN A 309 -17.97 -34.65 -9.86
C GLN A 309 -16.96 -35.31 -8.93
N ASN A 310 -15.78 -34.70 -8.72
CA ASN A 310 -14.78 -35.22 -7.79
C ASN A 310 -15.25 -35.17 -6.34
N LEU A 311 -15.89 -34.09 -5.92
CA LEU A 311 -16.31 -33.93 -4.51
C LEU A 311 -17.51 -34.82 -4.18
N ILE A 312 -18.54 -34.84 -5.03
CA ILE A 312 -19.73 -35.70 -4.85
C ILE A 312 -19.31 -37.17 -4.97
N GLY A 313 -18.49 -37.52 -5.97
CA GLY A 313 -17.94 -38.86 -6.12
C GLY A 313 -17.15 -39.32 -4.89
N ASN A 314 -16.35 -38.43 -4.27
CA ASN A 314 -15.66 -38.75 -3.02
C ASN A 314 -16.64 -38.95 -1.85
N ALA A 315 -17.70 -38.15 -1.74
CA ALA A 315 -18.73 -38.30 -0.71
C ALA A 315 -19.42 -39.68 -0.79
N LEU A 316 -19.73 -40.12 -2.00
CA LEU A 316 -20.28 -41.44 -2.24
C LEU A 316 -19.29 -42.55 -1.93
N LYS A 317 -18.05 -42.42 -2.38
CA LYS A 317 -17.00 -43.40 -2.26
C LYS A 317 -16.62 -43.69 -0.80
N PHE A 318 -16.46 -42.62 0.00
CA PHE A 318 -16.05 -42.71 1.39
C PHE A 318 -17.20 -42.83 2.39
N SER A 319 -18.35 -43.35 1.90
CA SER A 319 -19.50 -43.63 2.75
C SER A 319 -19.26 -44.82 3.69
N LYS A 320 -19.98 -44.88 4.79
CA LYS A 320 -19.98 -45.99 5.70
C LYS A 320 -20.71 -47.18 5.10
N PRO A 321 -20.26 -48.44 5.33
CA PRO A 321 -20.95 -49.64 4.79
C PRO A 321 -22.39 -49.82 5.25
N GLU A 322 -22.68 -49.39 6.47
CA GLU A 322 -23.95 -49.67 7.15
C GLU A 322 -24.99 -48.58 7.06
N THR A 323 -24.65 -47.45 6.40
CA THR A 323 -25.54 -46.30 6.32
C THR A 323 -25.64 -45.75 4.90
N SER A 324 -26.84 -45.42 4.46
CA SER A 324 -27.01 -44.77 3.15
C SER A 324 -26.27 -43.41 3.10
N PRO A 325 -25.51 -43.13 2.04
CA PRO A 325 -24.80 -41.86 1.90
C PRO A 325 -25.79 -40.69 1.81
N ILE A 326 -25.54 -39.64 2.58
CA ILE A 326 -26.28 -38.38 2.54
C ILE A 326 -25.31 -37.29 2.18
N VAL A 327 -25.54 -36.62 1.04
CA VAL A 327 -24.74 -35.49 0.59
C VAL A 327 -25.61 -34.23 0.60
N GLN A 328 -25.16 -33.20 1.29
CA GLN A 328 -25.83 -31.90 1.36
C GLN A 328 -24.98 -30.85 0.62
N ILE A 329 -25.61 -30.12 -0.30
CA ILE A 329 -24.95 -29.06 -1.08
C ILE A 329 -25.74 -27.78 -0.85
N TYR A 330 -25.09 -26.76 -0.30
CA TYR A 330 -25.72 -25.47 -0.04
C TYR A 330 -24.69 -24.34 -0.18
N SER A 331 -25.16 -23.11 -0.25
CA SER A 331 -24.27 -21.95 -0.39
C SER A 331 -24.70 -20.77 0.48
N GLU A 332 -23.75 -19.95 0.85
CA GLU A 332 -23.95 -18.66 1.51
C GLU A 332 -23.23 -17.54 0.75
N VAL A 333 -23.78 -16.33 0.85
CA VAL A 333 -23.20 -15.13 0.25
C VAL A 333 -22.26 -14.48 1.26
N LEU A 334 -21.06 -14.14 0.82
CA LEU A 334 -20.11 -13.34 1.59
C LEU A 334 -20.04 -11.94 0.97
N GLU A 335 -20.79 -11.00 1.53
CA GLU A 335 -20.76 -9.59 1.11
C GLU A 335 -19.60 -8.85 1.77
N GLY A 336 -18.99 -7.90 1.03
CA GLY A 336 -18.03 -6.96 1.61
C GLY A 336 -16.61 -7.49 1.77
N MET A 337 -16.25 -8.65 1.24
CA MET A 337 -14.83 -9.00 1.14
C MET A 337 -14.12 -8.06 0.15
N LYS A 338 -13.03 -7.42 0.61
CA LYS A 338 -12.21 -6.57 -0.25
C LYS A 338 -11.45 -7.45 -1.24
N GLY A 339 -11.91 -7.47 -2.48
CA GLY A 339 -11.12 -7.94 -3.61
C GLY A 339 -10.27 -6.79 -4.16
N LEU A 340 -9.15 -7.11 -4.81
CA LEU A 340 -8.40 -6.13 -5.59
C LEU A 340 -8.97 -6.13 -7.02
N ASP A 341 -9.31 -4.94 -7.54
CA ASP A 341 -9.61 -4.77 -8.95
C ASP A 341 -8.32 -4.85 -9.80
N ASN A 342 -8.45 -4.73 -11.12
CA ASN A 342 -7.31 -4.79 -12.05
C ASN A 342 -6.30 -3.65 -11.89
N GLU A 343 -6.67 -2.58 -11.16
CA GLU A 343 -5.82 -1.43 -10.87
C GLU A 343 -5.22 -1.49 -9.45
N GLY A 344 -5.49 -2.59 -8.70
CA GLY A 344 -5.01 -2.77 -7.32
C GLY A 344 -5.81 -2.02 -6.26
N ASN A 345 -6.99 -1.45 -6.63
CA ASN A 345 -7.86 -0.76 -5.68
C ASN A 345 -8.76 -1.79 -4.97
N ALA A 346 -9.02 -1.57 -3.68
CA ALA A 346 -9.94 -2.40 -2.92
C ALA A 346 -11.37 -2.18 -3.43
N SER A 347 -11.89 -3.16 -4.20
CA SER A 347 -13.28 -3.20 -4.65
C SER A 347 -14.09 -4.17 -3.80
N ALA A 348 -15.31 -3.81 -3.44
CA ALA A 348 -16.22 -4.73 -2.78
C ALA A 348 -16.67 -5.79 -3.79
N GLN A 349 -16.10 -6.99 -3.68
CA GLN A 349 -16.44 -8.12 -4.53
C GLN A 349 -17.31 -9.10 -3.73
N THR A 350 -18.38 -9.59 -4.35
CA THR A 350 -19.22 -10.64 -3.78
C THR A 350 -18.55 -11.99 -3.98
N PHE A 351 -18.49 -12.78 -2.92
CA PHE A 351 -18.04 -14.17 -2.94
C PHE A 351 -19.17 -15.09 -2.54
N TYR A 352 -19.16 -16.28 -3.07
CA TYR A 352 -20.05 -17.35 -2.64
C TYR A 352 -19.22 -18.44 -1.98
N ARG A 353 -19.70 -18.90 -0.81
CA ARG A 353 -19.13 -20.04 -0.11
C ARG A 353 -20.08 -21.21 -0.30
N ILE A 354 -19.58 -22.26 -0.94
CA ILE A 354 -20.34 -23.46 -1.29
C ILE A 354 -19.86 -24.58 -0.37
N TYR A 355 -20.80 -25.28 0.22
CA TYR A 355 -20.54 -26.39 1.11
C TYR A 355 -21.01 -27.69 0.45
N ILE A 356 -20.15 -28.72 0.52
CA ILE A 356 -20.50 -30.09 0.15
C ILE A 356 -20.19 -30.95 1.38
N LYS A 357 -21.25 -31.37 2.08
CA LYS A 357 -21.18 -32.11 3.34
C LYS A 357 -21.66 -33.52 3.14
N ASP A 358 -20.93 -34.50 3.64
CA ASP A 358 -21.30 -35.92 3.68
C ASP A 358 -21.38 -36.47 5.11
N ASN A 359 -22.03 -37.64 5.25
CA ASN A 359 -22.12 -38.40 6.49
C ASN A 359 -21.18 -39.63 6.50
N GLY A 360 -20.11 -39.58 5.71
CA GLY A 360 -19.18 -40.68 5.49
C GLY A 360 -18.28 -41.00 6.69
N ILE A 361 -17.17 -41.67 6.41
CA ILE A 361 -16.16 -42.08 7.43
C ILE A 361 -15.41 -40.88 8.00
N GLY A 362 -15.39 -39.72 7.30
CA GLY A 362 -14.60 -38.55 7.68
C GLY A 362 -13.11 -38.80 7.70
N PHE A 363 -12.36 -37.87 8.30
CA PHE A 363 -10.91 -37.96 8.48
C PHE A 363 -10.46 -37.14 9.69
N ASP A 364 -9.23 -37.39 10.18
CA ASP A 364 -8.63 -36.61 11.27
C ASP A 364 -8.28 -35.22 10.78
N ALA A 365 -8.74 -34.17 11.48
CA ALA A 365 -8.55 -32.75 11.14
C ALA A 365 -7.09 -32.34 10.85
N LYS A 366 -6.12 -33.05 11.43
CA LYS A 366 -4.68 -32.78 11.14
C LYS A 366 -4.29 -33.00 9.68
N TYR A 367 -5.09 -33.73 8.90
CA TYR A 367 -4.86 -34.01 7.48
C TYR A 367 -5.63 -33.06 6.55
N ALA A 368 -6.33 -32.06 7.06
CA ALA A 368 -7.20 -31.16 6.29
C ALA A 368 -6.49 -30.45 5.12
N ASP A 369 -5.23 -30.10 5.30
CA ASP A 369 -4.40 -29.50 4.24
C ASP A 369 -3.72 -30.58 3.37
N ASP A 370 -3.35 -31.68 3.96
CA ASP A 370 -2.62 -32.79 3.31
C ASP A 370 -3.44 -33.50 2.22
N ILE A 371 -4.75 -33.56 2.37
CA ILE A 371 -5.65 -34.27 1.41
C ILE A 371 -5.65 -33.64 0.02
N PHE A 372 -5.19 -32.39 -0.13
CA PHE A 372 -5.06 -31.69 -1.41
C PHE A 372 -3.70 -31.89 -2.08
N VAL A 373 -2.75 -32.56 -1.41
CA VAL A 373 -1.44 -32.88 -1.97
C VAL A 373 -1.56 -34.00 -3.00
N VAL A 374 -0.89 -33.85 -4.12
CA VAL A 374 -0.94 -34.85 -5.23
C VAL A 374 -0.45 -36.22 -4.75
N PHE A 375 -1.14 -37.30 -5.09
CA PHE A 375 -0.89 -38.69 -4.67
C PHE A 375 -1.05 -38.97 -3.19
N LYS A 376 -1.41 -38.01 -2.36
CA LYS A 376 -1.68 -38.24 -0.94
C LYS A 376 -2.99 -38.99 -0.74
N ARG A 377 -2.97 -40.00 0.09
CA ARG A 377 -4.12 -40.84 0.43
C ARG A 377 -4.10 -41.11 1.92
N LEU A 378 -5.28 -41.05 2.57
CA LEU A 378 -5.44 -41.34 4.01
C LEU A 378 -5.78 -42.82 4.28
N HIS A 379 -6.37 -43.50 3.29
CA HIS A 379 -6.79 -44.91 3.38
C HIS A 379 -6.04 -45.79 2.40
N SER A 380 -5.90 -47.07 2.72
CA SER A 380 -5.26 -48.02 1.84
C SER A 380 -6.05 -48.29 0.56
N TYR A 381 -5.39 -48.76 -0.49
CA TYR A 381 -6.06 -49.06 -1.76
C TYR A 381 -7.11 -50.18 -1.63
N HIS A 382 -6.89 -51.12 -0.68
CA HIS A 382 -7.80 -52.26 -0.45
C HIS A 382 -9.10 -51.83 0.21
N GLU A 383 -9.12 -50.67 0.90
CA GLU A 383 -10.34 -50.11 1.52
C GLU A 383 -11.11 -49.24 0.58
N PHE A 384 -10.44 -48.34 -0.14
CA PHE A 384 -11.08 -47.42 -1.09
C PHE A 384 -10.21 -47.26 -2.33
N GLU A 385 -10.76 -47.54 -3.52
CA GLU A 385 -10.07 -47.31 -4.79
C GLU A 385 -9.85 -45.79 -5.06
N GLY A 386 -8.73 -45.43 -5.74
CA GLY A 386 -8.48 -44.10 -6.22
C GLY A 386 -7.00 -43.74 -6.38
N SER A 387 -6.73 -42.72 -7.19
CA SER A 387 -5.37 -42.27 -7.54
C SER A 387 -4.75 -41.28 -6.52
N GLY A 388 -5.57 -40.62 -5.70
CA GLY A 388 -5.10 -39.52 -4.83
C GLY A 388 -4.88 -38.18 -5.56
N ILE A 389 -5.37 -38.06 -6.81
CA ILE A 389 -5.22 -36.84 -7.63
C ILE A 389 -6.52 -35.98 -7.64
N GLY A 390 -7.69 -36.57 -7.37
CA GLY A 390 -8.97 -35.89 -7.49
C GLY A 390 -9.08 -34.58 -6.68
N LEU A 391 -8.65 -34.58 -5.41
CA LEU A 391 -8.72 -33.40 -4.57
C LEU A 391 -7.67 -32.35 -4.94
N SER A 392 -6.51 -32.74 -5.43
CA SER A 392 -5.50 -31.80 -5.95
C SER A 392 -5.98 -31.11 -7.24
N ILE A 393 -6.76 -31.80 -8.08
CA ILE A 393 -7.44 -31.19 -9.23
C ILE A 393 -8.49 -30.17 -8.74
N CYS A 394 -9.27 -30.51 -7.71
CA CYS A 394 -10.22 -29.56 -7.11
C CYS A 394 -9.54 -28.29 -6.66
N LYS A 395 -8.41 -28.41 -5.95
CA LYS A 395 -7.63 -27.23 -5.54
C LYS A 395 -7.14 -26.41 -6.74
N LYS A 396 -6.56 -27.06 -7.76
CA LYS A 396 -6.08 -26.38 -8.98
C LYS A 396 -7.20 -25.63 -9.72
N ILE A 397 -8.40 -26.23 -9.79
CA ILE A 397 -9.59 -25.60 -10.38
C ILE A 397 -9.98 -24.36 -9.59
N VAL A 398 -10.09 -24.48 -8.28
CA VAL A 398 -10.49 -23.38 -7.40
C VAL A 398 -9.47 -22.25 -7.42
N ASP A 399 -8.17 -22.56 -7.38
CA ASP A 399 -7.07 -21.58 -7.48
C ASP A 399 -7.13 -20.82 -8.83
N LYS A 400 -7.41 -21.52 -9.95
CA LYS A 400 -7.60 -20.90 -11.28
C LYS A 400 -8.79 -19.94 -11.32
N HIS A 401 -9.82 -20.22 -10.52
CA HIS A 401 -10.99 -19.35 -10.35
C HIS A 401 -10.79 -18.28 -9.26
N LYS A 402 -9.55 -18.07 -8.77
CA LYS A 402 -9.21 -17.10 -7.72
C LYS A 402 -10.01 -17.32 -6.43
N GLY A 403 -10.33 -18.56 -6.15
CA GLY A 403 -11.07 -18.99 -4.96
C GLY A 403 -10.18 -19.66 -3.91
N THR A 404 -10.82 -20.23 -2.91
CA THR A 404 -10.16 -21.07 -1.90
C THR A 404 -10.98 -22.33 -1.63
N ILE A 405 -10.32 -23.45 -1.40
CA ILE A 405 -10.96 -24.70 -0.98
C ILE A 405 -10.35 -25.15 0.36
N LYS A 406 -11.21 -25.51 1.29
CA LYS A 406 -10.87 -26.09 2.58
C LYS A 406 -11.69 -27.35 2.83
N ALA A 407 -11.20 -28.17 3.71
CA ALA A 407 -11.96 -29.34 4.17
C ALA A 407 -11.97 -29.38 5.70
N ASP A 408 -13.10 -29.76 6.23
CA ASP A 408 -13.28 -30.04 7.64
C ASP A 408 -13.82 -31.48 7.77
N GLY A 409 -13.18 -32.29 8.57
CA GLY A 409 -13.51 -33.69 8.73
C GLY A 409 -13.42 -34.15 10.16
N GLN A 410 -14.36 -35.01 10.53
CA GLN A 410 -14.34 -35.66 11.83
C GLN A 410 -14.54 -37.17 11.64
N LEU A 411 -13.68 -37.96 12.26
CA LEU A 411 -13.72 -39.42 12.15
C LEU A 411 -15.11 -39.95 12.53
N ASN A 412 -15.69 -40.76 11.65
CA ASN A 412 -17.03 -41.33 11.77
C ASN A 412 -18.22 -40.35 11.79
N GLU A 413 -18.01 -39.07 11.50
CA GLU A 413 -19.10 -38.10 11.41
C GLU A 413 -19.29 -37.56 9.97
N GLY A 414 -18.28 -37.72 9.12
CA GLY A 414 -18.27 -37.29 7.74
C GLY A 414 -17.28 -36.18 7.45
N ALA A 415 -17.35 -35.60 6.25
CA ALA A 415 -16.53 -34.49 5.82
C ALA A 415 -17.35 -33.36 5.24
N THR A 416 -16.81 -32.13 5.31
CA THR A 416 -17.37 -30.95 4.70
C THR A 416 -16.31 -30.26 3.87
N PHE A 417 -16.51 -30.17 2.56
CA PHE A 417 -15.66 -29.37 1.68
C PHE A 417 -16.27 -27.98 1.54
N ILE A 418 -15.45 -26.98 1.75
CA ILE A 418 -15.82 -25.56 1.78
C ILE A 418 -15.09 -24.86 0.64
N ILE A 419 -15.83 -24.42 -0.38
CA ILE A 419 -15.31 -23.79 -1.58
C ILE A 419 -15.76 -22.33 -1.58
N THR A 420 -14.83 -21.38 -1.65
CA THR A 420 -15.16 -19.96 -1.78
C THR A 420 -14.76 -19.48 -3.16
N LEU A 421 -15.72 -18.97 -3.94
CA LEU A 421 -15.50 -18.48 -5.31
C LEU A 421 -16.03 -17.06 -5.46
N PRO A 422 -15.37 -16.19 -6.24
CA PRO A 422 -15.87 -14.86 -6.56
C PRO A 422 -17.06 -14.96 -7.52
N GLN A 423 -18.02 -14.06 -7.41
CA GLN A 423 -19.15 -13.96 -8.33
C GLN A 423 -18.70 -13.63 -9.75
N GLY A 424 -17.76 -12.69 -9.89
CA GLY A 424 -17.16 -12.27 -11.15
C GLY A 424 -15.66 -12.52 -11.17
N GLN A 425 -15.11 -12.75 -12.36
CA GLN A 425 -13.67 -12.77 -12.55
C GLN A 425 -13.23 -11.41 -13.06
N ALA A 426 -12.27 -10.77 -12.41
CA ALA A 426 -11.63 -9.57 -12.95
C ALA A 426 -11.06 -9.93 -14.34
N GLN A 427 -11.57 -9.30 -15.38
CA GLN A 427 -11.06 -9.51 -16.72
C GLN A 427 -9.59 -9.14 -16.74
N SER A 428 -8.70 -10.08 -17.05
CA SER A 428 -7.34 -9.73 -17.44
C SER A 428 -7.46 -8.94 -18.74
N VAL A 429 -7.27 -7.62 -18.67
CA VAL A 429 -7.08 -6.78 -19.87
C VAL A 429 -5.87 -7.38 -20.58
N LYS A 430 -6.10 -8.08 -21.69
CA LYS A 430 -5.06 -8.31 -22.67
C LYS A 430 -4.60 -6.92 -23.08
N ALA A 431 -3.48 -6.46 -22.55
CA ALA A 431 -2.82 -5.27 -23.02
C ALA A 431 -2.66 -5.43 -24.53
N SER A 432 -3.46 -4.69 -25.27
CA SER A 432 -3.36 -4.61 -26.71
C SER A 432 -1.95 -4.10 -27.01
N ALA A 433 -1.23 -4.82 -27.87
CA ALA A 433 0.12 -4.47 -28.31
C ALA A 433 0.21 -3.09 -29.00
N LYS A 434 -0.86 -2.29 -28.95
CA LYS A 434 -0.94 -0.90 -29.48
C LYS A 434 -0.57 0.18 -28.48
N ASP A 435 -0.61 -0.08 -27.16
CA ASP A 435 -0.36 0.96 -26.14
C ASP A 435 1.11 1.10 -25.71
N VAL A 436 2.00 0.25 -26.21
CA VAL A 436 3.46 0.33 -25.92
C VAL A 436 4.20 1.27 -26.91
N ALA A 437 3.53 1.81 -27.93
CA ALA A 437 4.18 2.62 -28.98
C ALA A 437 4.14 4.14 -28.71
N LEU A 438 3.65 4.63 -27.56
CA LEU A 438 3.43 6.06 -27.30
C LEU A 438 4.25 6.61 -26.14
N VAL A 439 5.31 5.91 -25.71
CA VAL A 439 6.33 6.48 -24.80
C VAL A 439 7.70 6.20 -25.39
N LYS A 440 8.05 7.00 -26.35
CA LYS A 440 9.43 7.25 -26.79
C LYS A 440 9.67 8.75 -26.77
#